data_4d0a50d732aec131828b31c7a1596601
#
_entry.id   4d0a50d732aec131828b31c7a1596601
#
_cell.length_a   1.000
_cell.length_b   1.000
_cell.length_c   1.000
_cell.angle_alpha   90.00
_cell.angle_beta   90.00
_cell.angle_gamma   90.00
#
_symmetry.space_group_name_H-M   'P 1'
#
loop_
_entity.id
_entity.type
_entity.pdbx_description
1 polymer ?
#
loop_
_entity_poly.entity_id
_entity_poly.type
_entity_poly.pdbx_seq_one_letter_code
_entity_poly.pdbx_strand_id
1 'polypeptide(L)'
;MNTTLIYRKKLALGSLALASTLLIALITPTANAATYSMPNAPTNVTSYLSANGVVVKWTPGADVEPAITGYVISAGAGSCPIYVPASNHNVVTMPVVVGQPAGAPVVQAVNEYGFSKPAASTKSYTAAQLATVASSNNRAVQVLQLSDLHGAIEVGSSFGAALLASNWDADRKANAATVALSSGDNIGAAPPISTEFEELPTIESLNLMKLDVSTFGNHEHDRNLDHLNKVIGASDFQWVVSNYNAESMASLKSGSKQVKNFTIIDRGGVKVGIVGSNTAETIEQVFPGNLDYKDASGAKKTITIDPGMDGVNKAIVAAKAAGAEIVIALLHQGWQQNADGMAKGPLNDYASQIKGAALILGGHSHQTFASVIPSSFRTPPTVIGQVRNSGVEYTRTQICIKNGKVVGESIQHVLKAAAPTITTGVVSTVTTQDATAAALVKKYKDQLTAKLDVKIGQVSGVFPRGGSPAVERSGETPMGNYIADLMRAKY
;
A
#
# COMPACT_ATOMS: atom_id res chain seq x y z
N MET A 1 -4.50 -34.29 56.15
CA MET A 1 -3.72 -33.74 57.28
C MET A 1 -3.42 -32.29 56.89
N ASN A 2 -4.23 -31.42 57.44
CA ASN A 2 -3.90 -30.36 58.39
C ASN A 2 -2.97 -29.29 57.84
N THR A 3 -3.15 -27.99 57.91
CA THR A 3 -4.13 -27.11 58.62
C THR A 3 -3.89 -25.66 58.14
N THR A 4 -4.94 -24.98 57.86
CA THR A 4 -5.31 -23.58 58.12
C THR A 4 -4.33 -22.73 58.98
N LEU A 5 -4.10 -21.44 58.66
CA LEU A 5 -4.37 -20.35 59.63
C LEU A 5 -4.44 -18.96 58.99
N ILE A 6 -5.52 -18.31 59.36
CA ILE A 6 -5.95 -16.92 59.16
C ILE A 6 -5.20 -16.01 60.15
N TYR A 7 -4.86 -14.76 59.76
CA TYR A 7 -4.80 -13.65 60.73
C TYR A 7 -5.31 -12.33 60.09
N ARG A 8 -6.49 -11.92 60.61
CA ARG A 8 -6.99 -10.54 60.53
C ARG A 8 -6.41 -9.78 61.72
N LYS A 9 -6.03 -8.49 61.49
CA LYS A 9 -6.07 -7.48 62.56
C LYS A 9 -6.65 -6.19 62.00
N LYS A 10 -7.79 -5.85 62.56
CA LYS A 10 -8.35 -4.49 62.61
C LYS A 10 -7.61 -3.69 63.66
N LEU A 11 -7.37 -2.41 63.43
CA LEU A 11 -7.35 -1.40 64.48
C LEU A 11 -7.94 -0.12 63.95
N ALA A 12 -8.84 0.42 64.77
CA ALA A 12 -9.60 1.61 64.51
C ALA A 12 -9.10 2.79 65.40
N LEU A 13 -9.54 3.97 65.06
CA LEU A 13 -9.73 5.19 65.78
C LEU A 13 -8.53 6.19 65.93
N GLY A 14 -8.87 7.41 65.54
CA GLY A 14 -8.24 8.62 66.02
C GLY A 14 -8.57 9.82 65.16
N SER A 15 -9.75 10.41 65.37
CA SER A 15 -10.13 11.73 64.77
C SER A 15 -9.33 12.85 65.42
N LEU A 16 -8.72 13.73 64.62
CA LEU A 16 -8.48 15.12 65.02
C LEU A 16 -8.56 16.00 63.78
N ALA A 17 -9.58 16.87 63.79
CA ALA A 17 -9.76 17.91 62.80
C ALA A 17 -8.78 19.07 63.09
N LEU A 18 -7.99 19.44 62.07
CA LEU A 18 -7.41 20.79 61.99
C LEU A 18 -7.68 21.32 60.61
N ALA A 19 -8.59 22.28 60.54
CA ALA A 19 -8.85 23.06 59.36
C ALA A 19 -7.69 24.02 59.13
N SER A 20 -6.90 23.80 58.10
CA SER A 20 -6.04 24.82 57.49
C SER A 20 -6.40 24.88 56.01
N THR A 21 -7.16 25.91 55.65
CA THR A 21 -7.48 26.30 54.29
C THR A 21 -6.20 26.73 53.59
N LEU A 22 -5.53 25.78 52.94
CA LEU A 22 -4.50 26.08 51.96
C LEU A 22 -5.17 26.21 50.60
N LEU A 23 -5.35 27.42 50.15
CA LEU A 23 -5.82 27.72 48.78
C LEU A 23 -4.68 27.39 47.82
N ILE A 24 -4.60 26.11 47.43
CA ILE A 24 -3.76 25.70 46.30
C ILE A 24 -4.54 26.14 45.06
N ALA A 25 -4.15 27.26 44.48
CA ALA A 25 -4.50 27.59 43.11
C ALA A 25 -3.94 26.44 42.23
N LEU A 26 -4.80 25.51 41.83
CA LEU A 26 -4.55 24.59 40.73
C LEU A 26 -4.37 25.45 39.46
N ILE A 27 -3.13 25.89 39.23
CA ILE A 27 -2.71 26.24 37.89
C ILE A 27 -2.65 24.88 37.16
N THR A 28 -3.78 24.44 36.60
CA THR A 28 -3.76 23.44 35.54
C THR A 28 -3.03 24.12 34.38
N PRO A 29 -1.85 23.65 33.99
CA PRO A 29 -1.37 24.01 32.68
C PRO A 29 -2.41 23.44 31.73
N THR A 30 -3.19 24.27 31.09
CA THR A 30 -3.82 23.95 29.84
C THR A 30 -2.67 23.75 28.85
N ALA A 31 -2.01 22.61 28.90
CA ALA A 31 -1.32 22.10 27.76
C ALA A 31 -2.43 21.97 26.74
N ASN A 32 -2.56 22.92 25.83
CA ASN A 32 -3.19 22.69 24.56
C ASN A 32 -2.47 21.46 24.03
N ALA A 33 -3.11 20.29 24.10
CA ALA A 33 -2.63 19.13 23.40
C ALA A 33 -2.48 19.59 21.96
N ALA A 34 -1.25 19.70 21.49
CA ALA A 34 -0.98 20.07 20.12
C ALA A 34 -1.78 19.07 19.27
N THR A 35 -2.75 19.58 18.54
CA THR A 35 -3.57 18.75 17.64
C THR A 35 -2.67 18.40 16.47
N TYR A 36 -2.08 17.23 16.57
CA TYR A 36 -1.29 16.67 15.49
C TYR A 36 -2.20 16.42 14.30
N SER A 37 -1.85 16.96 13.15
CA SER A 37 -2.69 16.84 11.96
C SER A 37 -1.88 16.82 10.67
N MET A 38 -2.50 16.31 9.62
CA MET A 38 -1.99 16.50 8.27
C MET A 38 -1.89 18.00 7.95
N PRO A 39 -0.96 18.41 7.07
CA PRO A 39 -0.80 19.81 6.72
C PRO A 39 -2.08 20.41 6.14
N ASN A 40 -2.32 21.68 6.45
CA ASN A 40 -3.34 22.43 5.75
C ASN A 40 -2.96 22.64 4.27
N ALA A 41 -3.95 22.60 3.40
CA ALA A 41 -3.70 22.82 1.98
C ALA A 41 -3.19 24.24 1.71
N PRO A 42 -2.22 24.40 0.79
CA PRO A 42 -1.84 25.71 0.28
C PRO A 42 -3.03 26.44 -0.33
N THR A 43 -2.95 27.75 -0.40
CA THR A 43 -3.95 28.64 -0.98
C THR A 43 -3.34 29.50 -2.09
N ASN A 44 -4.17 30.22 -2.85
CA ASN A 44 -3.74 31.18 -3.87
C ASN A 44 -2.72 30.56 -4.87
N VAL A 45 -2.94 29.30 -5.26
CA VAL A 45 -2.07 28.65 -6.23
C VAL A 45 -2.24 29.28 -7.60
N THR A 46 -1.19 29.89 -8.11
CA THR A 46 -1.15 30.53 -9.42
C THR A 46 0.00 29.99 -10.26
N SER A 47 -0.12 30.03 -11.58
CA SER A 47 0.95 29.56 -12.46
C SER A 47 1.02 30.34 -13.78
N TYR A 48 2.21 30.33 -14.41
CA TYR A 48 2.44 30.84 -15.76
C TYR A 48 3.59 30.11 -16.46
N LEU A 49 3.55 30.07 -17.78
CA LEU A 49 4.66 29.54 -18.57
C LEU A 49 5.84 30.50 -18.59
N SER A 50 7.04 29.95 -18.44
CA SER A 50 8.32 30.62 -18.68
C SER A 50 9.12 29.83 -19.71
N ALA A 51 10.22 30.37 -20.18
CA ALA A 51 11.12 29.67 -21.11
C ALA A 51 11.65 28.34 -20.52
N ASN A 52 11.76 28.23 -19.21
CA ASN A 52 12.41 27.11 -18.51
C ASN A 52 11.43 26.15 -17.86
N GLY A 53 10.11 26.35 -17.97
CA GLY A 53 9.11 25.51 -17.33
C GLY A 53 7.87 26.28 -16.89
N VAL A 54 7.06 25.62 -16.07
CA VAL A 54 5.85 26.21 -15.46
C VAL A 54 6.23 26.80 -14.11
N VAL A 55 6.18 28.12 -13.98
CA VAL A 55 6.37 28.79 -12.69
C VAL A 55 5.08 28.65 -11.88
N VAL A 56 5.18 28.14 -10.67
CA VAL A 56 4.07 27.94 -9.73
C VAL A 56 4.35 28.74 -8.47
N LYS A 57 3.34 29.47 -7.99
CA LYS A 57 3.37 30.22 -6.74
C LYS A 57 2.18 29.85 -5.87
N TRP A 58 2.37 29.87 -4.57
CA TRP A 58 1.30 29.56 -3.58
C TRP A 58 1.48 30.36 -2.31
N THR A 59 0.43 30.39 -1.49
CA THR A 59 0.47 30.81 -0.11
C THR A 59 0.44 29.58 0.77
N PRO A 60 1.32 29.44 1.77
CA PRO A 60 1.25 28.35 2.76
C PRO A 60 -0.13 28.25 3.39
N GLY A 61 -0.56 27.05 3.72
CA GLY A 61 -1.68 26.84 4.65
C GLY A 61 -1.33 27.30 6.07
N ALA A 62 -2.32 27.35 6.94
CA ALA A 62 -2.09 27.66 8.35
C ALA A 62 -1.13 26.62 8.98
N ASP A 63 -0.33 27.08 9.94
CA ASP A 63 0.61 26.23 10.66
C ASP A 63 -0.13 25.09 11.39
N VAL A 64 0.52 23.93 11.43
CA VAL A 64 0.07 22.72 12.11
C VAL A 64 1.25 22.08 12.83
N GLU A 65 0.94 21.20 13.76
CA GLU A 65 1.94 20.33 14.36
C GLU A 65 1.76 18.89 13.82
N PRO A 66 2.83 18.22 13.38
CA PRO A 66 4.18 18.76 13.20
C PRO A 66 4.27 19.74 12.02
N ALA A 67 5.27 20.61 12.06
CA ALA A 67 5.45 21.66 11.06
C ALA A 67 5.58 21.11 9.63
N ILE A 68 5.16 21.92 8.66
CA ILE A 68 5.34 21.62 7.23
C ILE A 68 6.83 21.52 6.91
N THR A 69 7.25 20.39 6.36
CA THR A 69 8.65 20.13 5.94
C THR A 69 8.92 20.60 4.52
N GLY A 70 7.88 20.64 3.68
CA GLY A 70 8.00 21.08 2.28
C GLY A 70 6.70 20.99 1.52
N TYR A 71 6.82 21.15 0.21
CA TYR A 71 5.72 21.11 -0.75
C TYR A 71 6.08 20.21 -1.92
N VAL A 72 5.10 19.47 -2.39
CA VAL A 72 5.18 18.70 -3.65
C VAL A 72 4.35 19.42 -4.71
N ILE A 73 4.95 19.72 -5.84
CA ILE A 73 4.30 20.34 -6.98
C ILE A 73 4.26 19.34 -8.13
N SER A 74 3.07 19.05 -8.66
CA SER A 74 2.83 18.11 -9.75
C SER A 74 1.81 18.67 -10.74
N ALA A 75 1.64 18.03 -11.89
CA ALA A 75 0.65 18.41 -12.89
C ALA A 75 -0.09 17.18 -13.47
N GLY A 76 -0.43 16.21 -12.63
CA GLY A 76 -1.15 15.00 -13.02
C GLY A 76 -0.24 13.86 -13.53
N ALA A 77 -0.87 12.84 -14.12
CA ALA A 77 -0.18 11.67 -14.63
C ALA A 77 0.87 12.05 -15.68
N GLY A 78 2.03 11.39 -15.64
CA GLY A 78 3.14 11.66 -16.58
C GLY A 78 3.92 12.95 -16.33
N SER A 79 3.51 13.78 -15.36
CA SER A 79 4.29 14.98 -14.98
C SER A 79 5.55 14.58 -14.19
N CYS A 80 6.47 15.54 -14.09
CA CYS A 80 7.68 15.41 -13.28
C CYS A 80 7.50 16.22 -11.99
N PRO A 81 7.01 15.63 -10.88
CA PRO A 81 6.82 16.35 -9.64
C PRO A 81 8.15 16.84 -9.09
N ILE A 82 8.12 17.94 -8.35
CA ILE A 82 9.28 18.45 -7.63
C ILE A 82 8.95 18.68 -6.17
N TYR A 83 9.93 18.46 -5.32
CA TYR A 83 9.85 18.79 -3.90
C TYR A 83 10.55 20.11 -3.61
N VAL A 84 9.89 20.97 -2.84
CA VAL A 84 10.41 22.26 -2.43
C VAL A 84 10.41 22.31 -0.89
N PRO A 85 11.57 22.44 -0.22
CA PRO A 85 11.62 22.60 1.23
C PRO A 85 10.82 23.80 1.72
N ALA A 86 10.22 23.71 2.90
CA ALA A 86 9.38 24.77 3.46
C ALA A 86 10.13 26.10 3.69
N SER A 87 11.46 26.04 3.82
CA SER A 87 12.31 27.24 3.95
C SER A 87 12.44 28.08 2.67
N ASN A 88 11.97 27.58 1.53
CA ASN A 88 12.05 28.26 0.26
C ASN A 88 10.85 29.20 0.04
N HIS A 89 11.00 30.17 -0.88
CA HIS A 89 10.04 31.26 -1.11
C HIS A 89 8.75 30.85 -1.84
N ASN A 90 8.06 29.79 -1.51
CA ASN A 90 6.73 29.43 -2.02
C ASN A 90 6.52 29.71 -3.52
N VAL A 91 7.58 29.58 -4.30
CA VAL A 91 7.62 29.74 -5.75
C VAL A 91 8.66 28.79 -6.32
N VAL A 92 8.30 28.15 -7.42
CA VAL A 92 9.22 27.22 -8.10
C VAL A 92 8.93 27.16 -9.59
N THR A 93 9.96 26.85 -10.37
CA THR A 93 9.79 26.45 -11.78
C THR A 93 9.73 24.94 -11.87
N MET A 94 8.54 24.41 -12.13
CA MET A 94 8.34 23.00 -12.39
C MET A 94 8.84 22.67 -13.80
N PRO A 95 9.72 21.67 -13.96
CA PRO A 95 10.23 21.30 -15.28
C PRO A 95 9.13 20.68 -16.14
N VAL A 96 9.18 20.95 -17.43
CA VAL A 96 8.38 20.24 -18.42
C VAL A 96 9.20 19.11 -19.00
N VAL A 97 8.64 17.90 -19.04
CA VAL A 97 9.27 16.73 -19.66
C VAL A 97 8.63 16.44 -21.00
N VAL A 98 9.39 15.79 -21.90
CA VAL A 98 8.88 15.42 -23.22
C VAL A 98 7.63 14.53 -23.06
N GLY A 99 6.57 14.86 -23.79
CA GLY A 99 5.33 14.09 -23.75
C GLY A 99 4.45 14.34 -22.53
N GLN A 100 4.78 15.33 -21.69
CA GLN A 100 3.97 15.68 -20.53
C GLN A 100 2.53 16.01 -20.96
N PRO A 101 1.51 15.37 -20.34
CA PRO A 101 0.11 15.63 -20.66
C PRO A 101 -0.33 17.03 -20.21
N ALA A 102 -1.47 17.47 -20.76
CA ALA A 102 -2.13 18.67 -20.32
C ALA A 102 -2.56 18.58 -18.85
N GLY A 103 -2.56 19.71 -18.14
CA GLY A 103 -3.04 19.77 -16.76
C GLY A 103 -2.80 21.11 -16.08
N ALA A 104 -3.42 21.26 -14.92
CA ALA A 104 -3.16 22.37 -14.01
C ALA A 104 -2.11 21.92 -12.99
N PRO A 105 -1.13 22.75 -12.64
CA PRO A 105 -0.25 22.49 -11.52
C PRO A 105 -1.03 22.38 -10.20
N VAL A 106 -0.61 21.43 -9.39
CA VAL A 106 -1.17 21.13 -8.07
C VAL A 106 -0.06 21.24 -7.03
N VAL A 107 -0.34 21.85 -5.91
CA VAL A 107 0.57 21.96 -4.77
C VAL A 107 -0.03 21.26 -3.56
N GLN A 108 0.76 20.42 -2.92
CA GLN A 108 0.43 19.77 -1.64
C GLN A 108 1.52 20.10 -0.63
N ALA A 109 1.12 20.54 0.56
CA ALA A 109 2.03 20.64 1.68
C ALA A 109 2.30 19.25 2.26
N VAL A 110 3.48 19.05 2.84
CA VAL A 110 3.95 17.78 3.38
C VAL A 110 4.52 17.98 4.78
N ASN A 111 4.13 17.12 5.70
CA ASN A 111 4.79 16.90 6.99
C ASN A 111 4.96 15.40 7.26
N GLU A 112 5.44 14.99 8.41
CA GLU A 112 5.63 13.58 8.77
C GLU A 112 4.32 12.78 8.88
N TYR A 113 3.15 13.45 8.92
CA TYR A 113 1.83 12.81 8.94
C TYR A 113 1.27 12.54 7.54
N GLY A 114 1.81 13.19 6.53
CA GLY A 114 1.41 12.97 5.15
C GLY A 114 1.27 14.22 4.33
N PHE A 115 0.37 14.15 3.37
CA PHE A 115 0.13 15.17 2.36
C PHE A 115 -1.17 15.91 2.65
N SER A 116 -1.16 17.23 2.47
CA SER A 116 -2.38 18.02 2.48
C SER A 116 -3.33 17.62 1.35
N LYS A 117 -4.58 18.10 1.42
CA LYS A 117 -5.42 18.14 0.22
C LYS A 117 -4.71 18.89 -0.90
N PRO A 118 -4.85 18.46 -2.16
CA PRO A 118 -4.26 19.16 -3.29
C PRO A 118 -4.92 20.52 -3.51
N ALA A 119 -4.10 21.54 -3.75
CA ALA A 119 -4.53 22.86 -4.18
C ALA A 119 -4.11 23.10 -5.63
N ALA A 120 -5.06 23.21 -6.54
CA ALA A 120 -4.78 23.38 -7.96
C ALA A 120 -4.67 24.85 -8.35
N SER A 121 -3.79 25.13 -9.33
CA SER A 121 -3.81 26.40 -10.06
C SER A 121 -5.12 26.55 -10.83
N THR A 122 -5.64 27.77 -10.89
CA THR A 122 -6.79 28.09 -11.75
C THR A 122 -6.46 28.01 -13.24
N LYS A 123 -5.18 27.97 -13.59
CA LYS A 123 -4.69 27.90 -14.97
C LYS A 123 -4.17 26.50 -15.28
N SER A 124 -4.72 25.89 -16.32
CA SER A 124 -4.23 24.64 -16.90
C SER A 124 -3.49 24.90 -18.21
N TYR A 125 -2.66 23.96 -18.62
CA TYR A 125 -1.87 24.04 -19.83
C TYR A 125 -2.14 22.85 -20.72
N THR A 126 -2.32 23.10 -22.02
CA THR A 126 -2.42 22.06 -23.04
C THR A 126 -1.04 21.47 -23.36
N ALA A 127 -1.01 20.25 -23.89
CA ALA A 127 0.24 19.65 -24.36
C ALA A 127 0.96 20.55 -25.42
N ALA A 128 0.20 21.21 -26.30
CA ALA A 128 0.75 22.13 -27.29
C ALA A 128 1.42 23.34 -26.63
N GLN A 129 0.84 23.90 -25.55
CA GLN A 129 1.47 25.01 -24.82
C GLN A 129 2.74 24.53 -24.09
N LEU A 130 2.72 23.34 -23.50
CA LEU A 130 3.88 22.78 -22.81
C LEU A 130 5.01 22.46 -23.80
N ALA A 131 4.70 22.10 -25.04
CA ALA A 131 5.69 21.87 -26.10
C ALA A 131 6.44 23.15 -26.56
N THR A 132 5.93 24.33 -26.21
CA THR A 132 6.63 25.60 -26.50
C THR A 132 7.70 25.97 -25.47
N VAL A 133 7.73 25.26 -24.36
CA VAL A 133 8.70 25.45 -23.26
C VAL A 133 9.87 24.50 -23.48
N ALA A 134 11.08 24.95 -23.13
CA ALA A 134 12.25 24.07 -23.15
C ALA A 134 12.02 22.84 -22.28
N SER A 135 12.09 21.66 -22.89
CA SER A 135 12.00 20.41 -22.13
C SER A 135 13.26 20.22 -21.30
N SER A 136 13.08 19.73 -20.08
CA SER A 136 14.18 19.35 -19.22
C SER A 136 14.67 17.93 -19.53
N ASN A 137 15.91 17.63 -19.16
CA ASN A 137 16.45 16.26 -19.20
C ASN A 137 15.94 15.40 -18.04
N ASN A 138 14.96 15.87 -17.31
CA ASN A 138 14.32 15.09 -16.28
C ASN A 138 13.51 13.95 -16.92
N ARG A 139 13.42 12.83 -16.21
CA ARG A 139 12.61 11.66 -16.63
C ARG A 139 11.56 11.38 -15.56
N ALA A 140 10.34 11.12 -16.00
CA ALA A 140 9.24 10.77 -15.11
C ALA A 140 8.95 9.27 -15.23
N VAL A 141 8.99 8.57 -14.10
CA VAL A 141 8.52 7.17 -13.97
C VAL A 141 7.22 7.17 -13.22
N GLN A 142 6.24 6.45 -13.72
CA GLN A 142 4.96 6.21 -13.04
C GLN A 142 4.96 4.82 -12.40
N VAL A 143 4.50 4.74 -11.17
CA VAL A 143 4.32 3.48 -10.44
C VAL A 143 2.85 3.31 -10.09
N LEU A 144 2.26 2.20 -10.51
CA LEU A 144 0.94 1.76 -10.10
C LEU A 144 1.11 0.68 -9.05
N GLN A 145 0.36 0.77 -7.96
CA GLN A 145 0.43 -0.23 -6.90
C GLN A 145 -0.96 -0.78 -6.58
N LEU A 146 -1.04 -2.10 -6.48
CA LEU A 146 -2.05 -2.85 -5.73
C LEU A 146 -1.42 -3.47 -4.50
N SER A 147 -2.24 -3.92 -3.57
CA SER A 147 -1.91 -4.80 -2.46
C SER A 147 -3.19 -5.47 -1.98
N ASP A 148 -3.05 -6.62 -1.32
CA ASP A 148 -4.15 -7.25 -0.60
C ASP A 148 -5.39 -7.45 -1.51
N LEU A 149 -5.16 -7.89 -2.76
CA LEU A 149 -6.24 -8.09 -3.71
C LEU A 149 -7.18 -9.22 -3.28
N HIS A 150 -6.61 -10.28 -2.65
CA HIS A 150 -7.37 -11.42 -2.13
C HIS A 150 -8.40 -11.95 -3.13
N GLY A 151 -8.00 -12.13 -4.38
CA GLY A 151 -8.86 -12.70 -5.41
C GLY A 151 -10.12 -11.91 -5.74
N ALA A 152 -10.23 -10.64 -5.36
CA ALA A 152 -11.39 -9.79 -5.61
C ALA A 152 -11.42 -9.30 -7.07
N ILE A 153 -11.61 -10.22 -8.00
CA ILE A 153 -11.56 -9.97 -9.45
C ILE A 153 -12.90 -9.54 -10.06
N GLU A 154 -14.02 -9.69 -9.35
CA GLU A 154 -15.32 -9.26 -9.81
C GLU A 154 -15.54 -7.75 -9.63
N VAL A 155 -16.18 -7.12 -10.60
CA VAL A 155 -16.61 -5.72 -10.50
C VAL A 155 -17.79 -5.63 -9.52
N GLY A 156 -17.67 -4.77 -8.51
CA GLY A 156 -18.70 -4.55 -7.49
C GLY A 156 -18.47 -3.23 -6.76
N SER A 157 -18.33 -3.25 -5.44
CA SER A 157 -17.83 -2.10 -4.67
C SER A 157 -16.37 -1.77 -4.99
N SER A 158 -15.58 -2.77 -5.41
CA SER A 158 -14.22 -2.65 -5.94
C SER A 158 -14.20 -2.46 -7.45
N PHE A 159 -13.00 -2.17 -7.99
CA PHE A 159 -12.80 -2.10 -9.44
C PHE A 159 -12.99 -3.47 -10.11
N GLY A 160 -12.59 -4.56 -9.46
CA GLY A 160 -12.41 -5.85 -10.10
C GLY A 160 -11.36 -5.82 -11.22
N ALA A 161 -11.01 -6.98 -11.77
CA ALA A 161 -9.96 -7.09 -12.78
C ALA A 161 -10.23 -6.25 -14.03
N ALA A 162 -11.48 -6.22 -14.50
CA ALA A 162 -11.83 -5.58 -15.77
C ALA A 162 -11.72 -4.05 -15.74
N LEU A 163 -12.09 -3.40 -14.64
CA LEU A 163 -11.92 -1.95 -14.51
C LEU A 163 -10.48 -1.58 -14.12
N LEU A 164 -9.78 -2.41 -13.33
CA LEU A 164 -8.35 -2.20 -13.05
C LEU A 164 -7.54 -2.25 -14.35
N ALA A 165 -7.77 -3.23 -15.21
CA ALA A 165 -7.09 -3.34 -16.51
C ALA A 165 -7.28 -2.07 -17.36
N SER A 166 -8.51 -1.59 -17.50
CA SER A 166 -8.80 -0.37 -18.26
C SER A 166 -8.16 0.88 -17.66
N ASN A 167 -8.19 1.01 -16.32
CA ASN A 167 -7.57 2.14 -15.64
C ASN A 167 -6.05 2.14 -15.82
N TRP A 168 -5.42 0.98 -15.63
CA TRP A 168 -3.98 0.84 -15.78
C TRP A 168 -3.53 1.02 -17.22
N ASP A 169 -4.35 0.62 -18.21
CA ASP A 169 -4.07 0.92 -19.62
C ASP A 169 -4.17 2.41 -19.93
N ALA A 170 -5.14 3.12 -19.34
CA ALA A 170 -5.23 4.58 -19.46
C ALA A 170 -4.01 5.27 -18.84
N ASP A 171 -3.57 4.81 -17.69
CA ASP A 171 -2.38 5.31 -17.00
C ASP A 171 -1.09 5.07 -17.81
N ARG A 172 -0.94 3.88 -18.42
CA ARG A 172 0.20 3.58 -19.33
C ARG A 172 0.16 4.43 -20.59
N LYS A 173 -1.01 4.76 -21.11
CA LYS A 173 -1.15 5.69 -22.24
C LYS A 173 -0.73 7.11 -21.87
N ALA A 174 -1.00 7.53 -20.63
CA ALA A 174 -0.59 8.82 -20.12
C ALA A 174 0.93 8.89 -19.84
N ASN A 175 1.54 7.78 -19.43
CA ASN A 175 2.99 7.66 -19.22
C ASN A 175 3.48 6.25 -19.61
N ALA A 176 4.19 6.17 -20.74
CA ALA A 176 4.76 4.90 -21.21
C ALA A 176 5.84 4.33 -20.24
N ALA A 177 6.46 5.19 -19.41
CA ALA A 177 7.39 4.76 -18.38
C ALA A 177 6.66 4.31 -17.09
N THR A 178 5.67 3.43 -17.24
CA THR A 178 4.86 2.91 -16.12
C THR A 178 5.34 1.54 -15.69
N VAL A 179 5.46 1.36 -14.37
CA VAL A 179 5.72 0.09 -13.68
C VAL A 179 4.50 -0.25 -12.81
N ALA A 180 3.98 -1.47 -12.93
CA ALA A 180 2.84 -1.96 -12.16
C ALA A 180 3.30 -2.99 -11.11
N LEU A 181 3.00 -2.75 -9.85
CA LEU A 181 3.53 -3.49 -8.71
C LEU A 181 2.43 -3.98 -7.76
N SER A 182 2.70 -5.06 -7.04
CA SER A 182 1.88 -5.49 -5.90
C SER A 182 2.73 -5.72 -4.65
N SER A 183 2.22 -5.25 -3.52
CA SER A 183 2.86 -5.43 -2.22
C SER A 183 2.43 -6.72 -1.51
N GLY A 184 1.94 -7.74 -2.25
CA GLY A 184 1.57 -9.05 -1.74
C GLY A 184 0.08 -9.22 -1.42
N ASP A 185 -0.28 -10.41 -0.92
CA ASP A 185 -1.66 -10.83 -0.65
C ASP A 185 -2.58 -10.68 -1.87
N ASN A 186 -2.07 -11.08 -3.04
CA ASN A 186 -2.89 -11.11 -4.25
C ASN A 186 -3.93 -12.22 -4.19
N ILE A 187 -3.56 -13.33 -3.56
CA ILE A 187 -4.34 -14.57 -3.41
C ILE A 187 -4.52 -14.90 -1.94
N GLY A 188 -5.23 -15.98 -1.63
CA GLY A 188 -5.54 -16.40 -0.28
C GLY A 188 -6.63 -15.55 0.38
N ALA A 189 -7.34 -16.09 1.37
CA ALA A 189 -8.53 -15.50 1.97
C ALA A 189 -9.53 -14.95 0.91
N ALA A 190 -9.57 -15.57 -0.26
CA ALA A 190 -10.19 -15.06 -1.47
C ALA A 190 -11.65 -15.56 -1.64
N PRO A 191 -12.47 -14.86 -2.45
CA PRO A 191 -13.80 -15.32 -2.81
C PRO A 191 -13.77 -16.65 -3.59
N PRO A 192 -14.89 -17.41 -3.59
CA PRO A 192 -14.98 -18.70 -4.30
C PRO A 192 -14.57 -18.66 -5.77
N ILE A 193 -14.78 -17.53 -6.48
CA ILE A 193 -14.34 -17.37 -7.87
C ILE A 193 -12.81 -17.52 -8.04
N SER A 194 -12.04 -17.35 -6.99
CA SER A 194 -10.60 -17.58 -6.98
C SER A 194 -10.24 -18.90 -6.32
N THR A 195 -10.69 -19.12 -5.07
CA THR A 195 -10.30 -20.28 -4.26
C THR A 195 -10.71 -21.62 -4.85
N GLU A 196 -11.89 -21.71 -5.49
CA GLU A 196 -12.38 -22.95 -6.09
C GLU A 196 -11.60 -23.38 -7.36
N PHE A 197 -10.78 -22.50 -7.89
CA PHE A 197 -9.91 -22.74 -9.04
C PHE A 197 -8.44 -22.56 -8.69
N GLU A 198 -8.06 -22.84 -7.44
CA GLU A 198 -6.67 -22.83 -6.97
C GLU A 198 -5.98 -21.46 -7.19
N GLU A 199 -6.71 -20.37 -7.02
CA GLU A 199 -6.27 -18.99 -7.18
C GLU A 199 -5.84 -18.59 -8.60
N LEU A 200 -5.91 -19.50 -9.57
CA LEU A 200 -5.52 -19.23 -10.96
C LEU A 200 -6.31 -18.09 -11.63
N PRO A 201 -7.62 -17.91 -11.40
CA PRO A 201 -8.35 -16.77 -11.97
C PRO A 201 -7.76 -15.42 -11.61
N THR A 202 -7.26 -15.29 -10.38
CA THR A 202 -6.60 -14.06 -9.91
C THR A 202 -5.25 -13.85 -10.62
N ILE A 203 -4.44 -14.89 -10.73
CA ILE A 203 -3.15 -14.82 -11.43
C ILE A 203 -3.34 -14.49 -12.90
N GLU A 204 -4.29 -15.16 -13.60
CA GLU A 204 -4.63 -14.84 -14.99
C GLU A 204 -5.10 -13.39 -15.14
N SER A 205 -5.87 -12.88 -14.18
CA SER A 205 -6.31 -11.47 -14.16
C SER A 205 -5.13 -10.51 -14.02
N LEU A 206 -4.19 -10.78 -13.11
CA LEU A 206 -2.98 -9.97 -12.92
C LEU A 206 -2.07 -9.99 -14.15
N ASN A 207 -1.98 -11.15 -14.84
CA ASN A 207 -1.27 -11.28 -16.11
C ASN A 207 -1.91 -10.37 -17.19
N LEU A 208 -3.25 -10.40 -17.34
CA LEU A 208 -3.98 -9.52 -18.26
C LEU A 208 -3.80 -8.04 -17.91
N MET A 209 -3.76 -7.69 -16.64
CA MET A 209 -3.47 -6.34 -16.16
C MET A 209 -2.01 -5.94 -16.39
N LYS A 210 -1.16 -6.87 -16.83
CA LYS A 210 0.28 -6.69 -17.05
C LYS A 210 0.97 -6.18 -15.79
N LEU A 211 0.74 -6.89 -14.66
CA LEU A 211 1.54 -6.70 -13.46
C LEU A 211 3.01 -6.98 -13.79
N ASP A 212 3.93 -6.15 -13.34
CA ASP A 212 5.36 -6.35 -13.60
C ASP A 212 6.05 -7.14 -12.50
N VAL A 213 5.76 -6.81 -11.24
CA VAL A 213 6.40 -7.44 -10.07
C VAL A 213 5.45 -7.51 -8.90
N SER A 214 5.53 -8.61 -8.14
CA SER A 214 4.90 -8.74 -6.83
C SER A 214 5.91 -9.20 -5.78
N THR A 215 5.71 -8.79 -4.52
CA THR A 215 6.27 -9.51 -3.37
C THR A 215 5.25 -10.49 -2.82
N PHE A 216 5.65 -11.32 -1.85
CA PHE A 216 4.73 -12.14 -1.09
C PHE A 216 4.14 -11.36 0.09
N GLY A 217 2.89 -11.68 0.43
CA GLY A 217 2.34 -11.48 1.75
C GLY A 217 2.18 -12.83 2.48
N ASN A 218 1.49 -12.82 3.63
CA ASN A 218 1.23 -14.04 4.38
C ASN A 218 0.27 -14.96 3.65
N HIS A 219 -0.71 -14.44 2.94
CA HIS A 219 -1.75 -15.22 2.27
C HIS A 219 -1.30 -15.93 1.00
N GLU A 220 -0.17 -15.58 0.39
CA GLU A 220 0.45 -16.43 -0.63
C GLU A 220 0.81 -17.82 -0.06
N HIS A 221 0.94 -17.94 1.27
CA HIS A 221 1.25 -19.19 1.97
C HIS A 221 0.04 -19.89 2.62
N ASP A 222 -1.19 -19.50 2.29
CA ASP A 222 -2.41 -20.14 2.81
C ASP A 222 -2.54 -21.62 2.43
N ARG A 223 -1.82 -22.04 1.40
CA ARG A 223 -1.71 -23.43 0.96
C ARG A 223 -0.24 -23.88 0.97
N ASN A 224 -0.02 -25.16 0.72
CA ASN A 224 1.32 -25.73 0.72
C ASN A 224 2.21 -25.13 -0.39
N LEU A 225 3.51 -25.41 -0.29
CA LEU A 225 4.50 -24.87 -1.20
C LEU A 225 4.33 -25.35 -2.64
N ASP A 226 3.80 -26.57 -2.86
CA ASP A 226 3.53 -27.07 -4.22
C ASP A 226 2.48 -26.21 -4.93
N HIS A 227 1.46 -25.77 -4.19
CA HIS A 227 0.47 -24.81 -4.69
C HIS A 227 1.11 -23.46 -5.00
N LEU A 228 1.92 -22.91 -4.09
CA LEU A 228 2.62 -21.64 -4.33
C LEU A 228 3.55 -21.73 -5.56
N ASN A 229 4.26 -22.83 -5.72
CA ASN A 229 5.09 -23.06 -6.90
C ASN A 229 4.25 -23.14 -8.19
N LYS A 230 3.03 -23.69 -8.14
CA LYS A 230 2.08 -23.66 -9.26
C LYS A 230 1.65 -22.24 -9.59
N VAL A 231 1.37 -21.42 -8.59
CA VAL A 231 1.06 -19.99 -8.74
C VAL A 231 2.23 -19.23 -9.36
N ILE A 232 3.46 -19.45 -8.88
CA ILE A 232 4.68 -18.88 -9.48
C ILE A 232 4.81 -19.28 -10.95
N GLY A 233 4.53 -20.54 -11.28
CA GLY A 233 4.54 -21.03 -12.65
C GLY A 233 3.53 -20.37 -13.57
N ALA A 234 2.35 -20.05 -13.05
CA ALA A 234 1.26 -19.40 -13.79
C ALA A 234 1.44 -17.88 -13.95
N SER A 235 2.30 -17.25 -13.14
CA SER A 235 2.51 -15.80 -13.17
C SER A 235 3.38 -15.37 -14.34
N ASP A 236 2.97 -14.35 -15.10
CA ASP A 236 3.80 -13.72 -16.14
C ASP A 236 4.67 -12.59 -15.58
N PHE A 237 4.46 -12.20 -14.35
CA PHE A 237 5.22 -11.21 -13.61
C PHE A 237 6.30 -11.85 -12.73
N GLN A 238 7.27 -11.05 -12.29
CA GLN A 238 8.35 -11.51 -11.42
C GLN A 238 7.94 -11.43 -9.94
N TRP A 239 8.14 -12.50 -9.21
CA TRP A 239 8.08 -12.50 -7.75
C TRP A 239 9.42 -12.12 -7.14
N VAL A 240 9.43 -11.21 -6.14
CA VAL A 240 10.62 -10.78 -5.41
C VAL A 240 10.37 -10.86 -3.90
N VAL A 241 11.34 -11.40 -3.16
CA VAL A 241 11.38 -11.35 -1.70
C VAL A 241 12.84 -11.36 -1.24
N SER A 242 13.21 -10.48 -0.31
CA SER A 242 14.61 -10.27 0.07
C SER A 242 14.91 -10.70 1.50
N ASN A 243 13.88 -11.03 2.28
CA ASN A 243 14.03 -11.42 3.68
C ASN A 243 13.83 -12.93 3.93
N TYR A 244 13.86 -13.74 2.88
CA TYR A 244 13.95 -15.20 3.00
C TYR A 244 15.41 -15.64 2.89
N ASN A 245 15.78 -16.69 3.63
CA ASN A 245 17.13 -17.23 3.48
C ASN A 245 17.34 -17.91 2.12
N ALA A 246 18.58 -18.15 1.74
CA ALA A 246 18.95 -18.67 0.42
C ALA A 246 18.33 -20.06 0.13
N GLU A 247 18.20 -20.91 1.14
CA GLU A 247 17.63 -22.25 1.01
C GLU A 247 16.12 -22.17 0.76
N SER A 248 15.40 -21.34 1.51
CA SER A 248 13.98 -21.05 1.29
C SER A 248 13.74 -20.48 -0.11
N MET A 249 14.58 -19.53 -0.55
CA MET A 249 14.51 -18.95 -1.89
C MET A 249 14.69 -20.01 -2.99
N ALA A 250 15.57 -20.98 -2.81
CA ALA A 250 15.81 -22.05 -3.78
C ALA A 250 14.62 -23.01 -3.94
N SER A 251 13.73 -23.10 -2.94
CA SER A 251 12.51 -23.93 -2.97
C SER A 251 11.35 -23.25 -3.71
N LEU A 252 11.40 -21.95 -3.94
CA LEU A 252 10.34 -21.13 -4.55
C LEU A 252 10.57 -20.98 -6.06
N LYS A 253 10.17 -21.98 -6.81
CA LYS A 253 10.38 -22.04 -8.27
C LYS A 253 9.38 -22.95 -8.97
N SER A 254 9.16 -22.68 -10.26
CA SER A 254 8.40 -23.53 -11.16
C SER A 254 9.04 -23.52 -12.56
N GLY A 255 9.64 -24.64 -12.96
CA GLY A 255 10.41 -24.69 -14.20
C GLY A 255 11.58 -23.69 -14.19
N SER A 256 11.62 -22.80 -15.16
CA SER A 256 12.62 -21.71 -15.25
C SER A 256 12.25 -20.46 -14.42
N LYS A 257 11.01 -20.36 -13.93
CA LYS A 257 10.55 -19.23 -13.13
C LYS A 257 11.01 -19.42 -11.68
N GLN A 258 11.72 -18.44 -11.14
CA GLN A 258 12.25 -18.44 -9.79
C GLN A 258 12.00 -17.10 -9.12
N VAL A 259 11.69 -17.13 -7.84
CA VAL A 259 11.64 -15.92 -6.99
C VAL A 259 13.04 -15.35 -6.84
N LYS A 260 13.15 -14.03 -6.86
CA LYS A 260 14.42 -13.32 -6.79
C LYS A 260 14.48 -12.41 -5.56
N ASN A 261 15.69 -12.07 -5.11
CA ASN A 261 15.86 -11.04 -4.08
C ASN A 261 15.53 -9.64 -4.61
N PHE A 262 15.77 -9.39 -5.89
CA PHE A 262 15.40 -8.18 -6.60
C PHE A 262 15.26 -8.44 -8.10
N THR A 263 14.63 -7.51 -8.79
CA THR A 263 14.64 -7.47 -10.25
C THR A 263 14.86 -6.04 -10.73
N ILE A 264 15.25 -5.87 -11.99
CA ILE A 264 15.41 -4.55 -12.63
C ILE A 264 14.57 -4.53 -13.89
N ILE A 265 13.78 -3.48 -14.02
CA ILE A 265 12.93 -3.22 -15.20
C ILE A 265 13.39 -1.91 -15.82
N ASP A 266 13.61 -1.89 -17.14
CA ASP A 266 13.79 -0.65 -17.89
C ASP A 266 12.42 -0.12 -18.31
N ARG A 267 12.13 1.13 -17.93
CA ARG A 267 10.92 1.84 -18.34
C ARG A 267 11.29 3.26 -18.75
N GLY A 268 11.12 3.54 -20.04
CA GLY A 268 11.43 4.86 -20.60
C GLY A 268 12.91 5.27 -20.45
N GLY A 269 13.82 4.30 -20.50
CA GLY A 269 15.25 4.50 -20.31
C GLY A 269 15.67 4.70 -18.85
N VAL A 270 14.76 4.46 -17.89
CA VAL A 270 15.09 4.42 -16.46
C VAL A 270 15.13 2.97 -15.98
N LYS A 271 16.24 2.55 -15.40
CA LYS A 271 16.39 1.25 -14.78
C LYS A 271 15.87 1.29 -13.35
N VAL A 272 14.68 0.70 -13.16
CA VAL A 272 13.97 0.64 -11.87
C VAL A 272 14.27 -0.70 -11.22
N GLY A 273 14.96 -0.70 -10.09
CA GLY A 273 15.14 -1.87 -9.25
C GLY A 273 13.92 -2.05 -8.35
N ILE A 274 13.44 -3.28 -8.18
CA ILE A 274 12.35 -3.62 -7.27
C ILE A 274 12.86 -4.68 -6.31
N VAL A 275 12.71 -4.44 -5.01
CA VAL A 275 12.97 -5.37 -3.91
C VAL A 275 11.67 -5.62 -3.15
N GLY A 276 11.57 -6.75 -2.43
CA GLY A 276 10.39 -7.08 -1.68
C GLY A 276 10.69 -7.69 -0.33
N SER A 277 9.75 -7.61 0.61
CA SER A 277 9.78 -8.41 1.84
C SER A 277 8.37 -8.85 2.24
N ASN A 278 8.28 -10.06 2.77
CA ASN A 278 7.10 -10.57 3.43
C ASN A 278 7.12 -10.23 4.93
N THR A 279 5.95 -10.20 5.57
CA THR A 279 5.86 -10.08 7.03
C THR A 279 6.37 -11.36 7.71
N ALA A 280 7.16 -11.21 8.77
CA ALA A 280 7.60 -12.36 9.58
C ALA A 280 6.44 -13.00 10.37
N GLU A 281 5.34 -12.27 10.58
CA GLU A 281 4.12 -12.78 11.19
C GLU A 281 3.50 -13.97 10.42
N THR A 282 3.87 -14.13 9.14
CA THR A 282 3.45 -15.27 8.30
C THR A 282 3.63 -16.61 9.00
N ILE A 283 4.69 -16.78 9.79
CA ILE A 283 4.98 -18.04 10.50
C ILE A 283 3.87 -18.37 11.51
N GLU A 284 3.24 -17.37 12.09
CA GLU A 284 2.17 -17.50 13.09
C GLU A 284 0.77 -17.46 12.48
N GLN A 285 0.63 -16.89 11.28
CA GLN A 285 -0.66 -16.62 10.63
C GLN A 285 -1.12 -17.74 9.70
N VAL A 286 -0.21 -18.56 9.21
CA VAL A 286 -0.55 -19.65 8.28
C VAL A 286 -0.48 -21.02 8.95
N PHE A 287 -1.13 -22.01 8.33
CA PHE A 287 -1.04 -23.39 8.83
C PHE A 287 0.42 -23.85 8.77
N PRO A 288 1.03 -24.35 9.87
CA PRO A 288 2.47 -24.60 9.95
C PRO A 288 3.04 -25.46 8.82
N GLY A 289 2.31 -26.48 8.38
CA GLY A 289 2.75 -27.36 7.28
C GLY A 289 2.81 -26.69 5.92
N ASN A 290 2.20 -25.52 5.73
CA ASN A 290 2.19 -24.81 4.45
C ASN A 290 3.54 -24.20 4.08
N LEU A 291 4.38 -23.95 5.07
CA LEU A 291 5.74 -23.43 4.88
C LEU A 291 6.79 -24.53 4.70
N ASP A 292 6.40 -25.81 4.74
CA ASP A 292 7.33 -26.91 4.65
C ASP A 292 7.71 -27.24 3.21
N TYR A 293 8.98 -27.59 3.00
CA TYR A 293 9.51 -28.07 1.74
C TYR A 293 10.53 -29.19 1.96
N LYS A 294 10.91 -29.86 0.88
CA LYS A 294 12.03 -30.80 0.90
C LYS A 294 13.24 -30.15 0.24
N ASP A 295 14.38 -30.21 0.90
CA ASP A 295 15.64 -29.77 0.33
C ASP A 295 16.18 -30.76 -0.73
N ALA A 296 17.34 -30.48 -1.30
CA ALA A 296 17.94 -31.33 -2.34
C ALA A 296 18.29 -32.74 -1.85
N SER A 297 18.42 -32.95 -0.53
CA SER A 297 18.63 -34.26 0.07
C SER A 297 17.34 -35.02 0.36
N GLY A 298 16.18 -34.36 0.19
CA GLY A 298 14.86 -34.89 0.55
C GLY A 298 14.49 -34.65 2.03
N ALA A 299 15.32 -33.96 2.79
CA ALA A 299 15.04 -33.62 4.19
C ALA A 299 13.96 -32.53 4.28
N LYS A 300 13.05 -32.69 5.25
CA LYS A 300 12.02 -31.69 5.50
C LYS A 300 12.64 -30.43 6.11
N LYS A 301 12.30 -29.29 5.52
CA LYS A 301 12.69 -27.94 5.94
C LYS A 301 11.46 -27.05 6.00
N THR A 302 11.59 -25.91 6.64
CA THR A 302 10.54 -24.88 6.72
C THR A 302 11.09 -23.54 6.22
N ILE A 303 10.28 -22.78 5.50
CA ILE A 303 10.65 -21.44 5.04
C ILE A 303 11.02 -20.58 6.25
N THR A 304 12.15 -19.89 6.13
CA THR A 304 12.66 -18.96 7.13
C THR A 304 12.53 -17.53 6.65
N ILE A 305 11.85 -16.70 7.43
CA ILE A 305 11.58 -15.28 7.16
C ILE A 305 12.33 -14.46 8.20
N ASP A 306 13.25 -13.60 7.75
CA ASP A 306 13.95 -12.65 8.61
C ASP A 306 13.01 -11.46 8.92
N PRO A 307 12.75 -11.15 10.19
CA PRO A 307 11.90 -10.00 10.55
C PRO A 307 12.58 -8.65 10.31
N GLY A 308 13.90 -8.62 10.11
CA GLY A 308 14.67 -7.38 9.93
C GLY A 308 14.70 -6.88 8.48
N MET A 309 15.20 -5.65 8.31
CA MET A 309 15.34 -5.01 7.00
C MET A 309 16.74 -5.18 6.37
N ASP A 310 17.62 -5.96 6.98
CA ASP A 310 18.97 -6.19 6.46
C ASP A 310 18.98 -6.87 5.09
N GLY A 311 18.10 -7.86 4.88
CA GLY A 311 17.94 -8.53 3.60
C GLY A 311 17.49 -7.55 2.50
N VAL A 312 16.51 -6.69 2.82
CA VAL A 312 16.01 -5.64 1.92
C VAL A 312 17.12 -4.63 1.59
N ASN A 313 17.86 -4.15 2.60
CA ASN A 313 18.96 -3.21 2.39
C ASN A 313 20.10 -3.81 1.53
N LYS A 314 20.45 -5.08 1.75
CA LYS A 314 21.41 -5.82 0.90
C LYS A 314 20.91 -5.93 -0.54
N ALA A 315 19.61 -6.23 -0.74
CA ALA A 315 19.01 -6.32 -2.07
C ALA A 315 18.98 -4.96 -2.79
N ILE A 316 18.73 -3.85 -2.08
CA ILE A 316 18.82 -2.48 -2.62
C ILE A 316 20.24 -2.19 -3.10
N VAL A 317 21.26 -2.51 -2.30
CA VAL A 317 22.66 -2.32 -2.68
C VAL A 317 23.00 -3.17 -3.92
N ALA A 318 22.58 -4.42 -3.95
CA ALA A 318 22.79 -5.31 -5.08
C ALA A 318 22.09 -4.83 -6.36
N ALA A 319 20.84 -4.36 -6.27
CA ALA A 319 20.11 -3.81 -7.40
C ALA A 319 20.82 -2.56 -7.98
N LYS A 320 21.31 -1.67 -7.12
CA LYS A 320 22.08 -0.49 -7.55
C LYS A 320 23.41 -0.90 -8.20
N ALA A 321 24.11 -1.86 -7.63
CA ALA A 321 25.36 -2.40 -8.22
C ALA A 321 25.11 -3.05 -9.59
N ALA A 322 23.92 -3.65 -9.80
CA ALA A 322 23.48 -4.21 -11.07
C ALA A 322 22.95 -3.16 -12.06
N GLY A 323 23.01 -1.87 -11.71
CA GLY A 323 22.71 -0.74 -12.59
C GLY A 323 21.32 -0.13 -12.42
N ALA A 324 20.58 -0.44 -11.36
CA ALA A 324 19.32 0.26 -11.05
C ALA A 324 19.61 1.73 -10.70
N GLU A 325 18.93 2.66 -11.38
CA GLU A 325 19.04 4.09 -11.10
C GLU A 325 18.24 4.50 -9.85
N ILE A 326 17.06 3.93 -9.71
CA ILE A 326 16.21 4.04 -8.53
C ILE A 326 15.78 2.66 -8.07
N VAL A 327 15.46 2.51 -6.79
CA VAL A 327 14.95 1.27 -6.23
C VAL A 327 13.64 1.53 -5.51
N ILE A 328 12.63 0.69 -5.74
CA ILE A 328 11.35 0.68 -5.06
C ILE A 328 11.31 -0.53 -4.13
N ALA A 329 10.92 -0.32 -2.88
CA ALA A 329 10.75 -1.39 -1.90
C ALA A 329 9.26 -1.71 -1.70
N LEU A 330 8.91 -2.97 -1.90
CA LEU A 330 7.59 -3.54 -1.63
C LEU A 330 7.66 -4.25 -0.28
N LEU A 331 6.94 -3.75 0.71
CA LEU A 331 6.92 -4.33 2.04
C LEU A 331 5.50 -4.84 2.33
N HIS A 332 5.36 -6.15 2.52
CA HIS A 332 4.08 -6.65 3.03
C HIS A 332 4.00 -6.40 4.54
N GLN A 333 3.92 -5.12 4.89
CA GLN A 333 3.80 -4.58 6.23
C GLN A 333 2.77 -3.46 6.21
N GLY A 334 2.01 -3.36 7.28
CA GLY A 334 0.90 -2.45 7.35
C GLY A 334 1.15 -1.23 8.21
N TRP A 335 0.26 -0.28 8.00
CA TRP A 335 0.10 0.90 8.83
C TRP A 335 -1.15 0.75 9.69
N GLN A 336 -1.10 1.27 10.90
CA GLN A 336 -2.25 1.34 11.80
C GLN A 336 -2.43 2.78 12.26
N GLN A 337 -3.67 3.27 12.21
CA GLN A 337 -3.99 4.58 12.76
C GLN A 337 -4.09 4.49 14.28
N ASN A 338 -3.32 5.31 14.98
CA ASN A 338 -3.42 5.43 16.42
C ASN A 338 -4.63 6.29 16.83
N ALA A 339 -4.95 6.31 18.14
CA ALA A 339 -6.05 7.08 18.69
C ALA A 339 -5.90 8.61 18.49
N ASP A 340 -4.68 9.10 18.29
CA ASP A 340 -4.34 10.48 17.97
C ASP A 340 -4.35 10.80 16.46
N GLY A 341 -4.76 9.84 15.62
CA GLY A 341 -4.80 9.99 14.16
C GLY A 341 -3.45 9.85 13.46
N MET A 342 -2.38 9.50 14.20
CA MET A 342 -1.04 9.38 13.65
C MET A 342 -0.87 8.11 12.82
N ALA A 343 -0.20 8.24 11.68
CA ALA A 343 0.31 7.12 10.90
C ALA A 343 1.46 6.47 11.64
N LYS A 344 1.18 5.46 12.44
CA LYS A 344 2.19 4.62 13.12
C LYS A 344 1.89 3.16 12.87
N GLY A 345 2.92 2.36 12.91
CA GLY A 345 2.80 0.92 12.76
C GLY A 345 4.01 0.33 12.08
N PRO A 346 4.05 -0.99 11.92
CA PRO A 346 5.21 -1.69 11.38
C PRO A 346 5.74 -1.10 10.08
N LEU A 347 4.86 -0.64 9.17
CA LEU A 347 5.31 -0.04 7.90
C LEU A 347 6.23 1.16 8.12
N ASN A 348 5.91 2.08 9.03
CA ASN A 348 6.75 3.25 9.32
C ASN A 348 8.06 2.84 9.97
N ASP A 349 8.00 1.90 10.93
CA ASP A 349 9.16 1.44 11.68
C ASP A 349 10.16 0.73 10.76
N TYR A 350 9.68 -0.12 9.86
CA TYR A 350 10.51 -0.79 8.87
C TYR A 350 11.02 0.17 7.79
N ALA A 351 10.17 1.06 7.29
CA ALA A 351 10.54 2.03 6.28
C ALA A 351 11.65 2.99 6.77
N SER A 352 11.66 3.35 8.06
CA SER A 352 12.73 4.16 8.67
C SER A 352 14.09 3.49 8.66
N GLN A 353 14.14 2.16 8.58
CA GLN A 353 15.36 1.35 8.53
C GLN A 353 15.86 1.14 7.09
N ILE A 354 15.06 1.45 6.07
CA ILE A 354 15.41 1.25 4.67
C ILE A 354 16.31 2.36 4.15
N LYS A 355 17.42 1.96 3.53
CA LYS A 355 18.46 2.88 3.05
C LYS A 355 18.50 2.88 1.53
N GLY A 356 18.11 4.01 0.93
CA GLY A 356 18.33 4.23 -0.49
C GLY A 356 17.22 3.76 -1.42
N ALA A 357 16.03 3.45 -0.91
CA ALA A 357 14.83 3.33 -1.72
C ALA A 357 14.34 4.72 -2.17
N ALA A 358 13.83 4.80 -3.39
CA ALA A 358 13.13 5.97 -3.92
C ALA A 358 11.71 6.03 -3.38
N LEU A 359 11.01 4.91 -3.37
CA LEU A 359 9.61 4.76 -2.97
C LEU A 359 9.49 3.50 -2.12
N ILE A 360 8.64 3.54 -1.09
CA ILE A 360 8.30 2.39 -0.26
C ILE A 360 6.80 2.17 -0.32
N LEU A 361 6.37 0.96 -0.65
CA LEU A 361 4.96 0.60 -0.82
C LEU A 361 4.60 -0.55 0.12
N GLY A 362 3.59 -0.32 0.97
CA GLY A 362 3.12 -1.25 1.98
C GLY A 362 1.87 -2.04 1.60
N GLY A 363 1.44 -2.94 2.50
CA GLY A 363 0.24 -3.77 2.42
C GLY A 363 -0.18 -4.29 3.79
N HIS A 364 -0.84 -5.46 3.85
CA HIS A 364 -1.15 -6.25 5.05
C HIS A 364 -2.27 -5.70 5.94
N SER A 365 -2.25 -4.43 6.32
CA SER A 365 -3.25 -3.87 7.27
C SER A 365 -4.51 -3.31 6.60
N HIS A 366 -4.63 -3.39 5.28
CA HIS A 366 -5.80 -2.94 4.52
C HIS A 366 -6.18 -1.46 4.72
N GLN A 367 -5.21 -0.60 5.00
CA GLN A 367 -5.42 0.83 5.24
C GLN A 367 -4.97 1.68 4.07
N THR A 368 -5.68 2.79 3.82
CA THR A 368 -5.21 3.83 2.90
C THR A 368 -4.19 4.71 3.60
N PHE A 369 -3.02 4.86 3.01
CA PHE A 369 -1.94 5.64 3.60
C PHE A 369 -1.03 6.26 2.55
N ALA A 370 -0.63 7.51 2.78
CA ALA A 370 0.46 8.18 2.07
C ALA A 370 1.16 9.15 3.01
N SER A 371 2.46 9.02 3.14
CA SER A 371 3.30 9.87 3.97
C SER A 371 4.70 9.95 3.41
N VAL A 372 5.58 10.64 4.13
CA VAL A 372 7.00 10.74 3.83
C VAL A 372 7.82 10.35 5.06
N ILE A 373 8.97 9.72 4.81
CA ILE A 373 9.98 9.52 5.82
C ILE A 373 11.14 10.47 5.55
N PRO A 374 11.52 11.31 6.53
CA PRO A 374 12.75 12.09 6.45
C PRO A 374 13.92 11.15 6.17
N SER A 375 14.67 11.43 5.12
CA SER A 375 15.84 10.62 4.77
C SER A 375 17.11 11.40 5.05
N SER A 376 17.99 10.84 5.87
CA SER A 376 19.36 11.35 6.02
C SER A 376 20.20 11.16 4.74
N PHE A 377 19.70 10.39 3.78
CA PHE A 377 20.43 10.01 2.57
C PHE A 377 20.07 10.84 1.34
N ARG A 378 18.93 11.53 1.36
CA ARG A 378 18.47 12.33 0.23
C ARG A 378 17.50 13.44 0.63
N THR A 379 17.45 14.48 -0.18
CA THR A 379 16.36 15.44 -0.33
C THR A 379 15.85 15.30 -1.77
N PRO A 380 14.58 15.08 -2.02
CA PRO A 380 13.40 15.07 -1.13
C PRO A 380 13.31 13.86 -0.18
N PRO A 381 12.43 13.89 0.84
CA PRO A 381 12.16 12.73 1.70
C PRO A 381 11.59 11.56 0.89
N THR A 382 11.66 10.33 1.41
CA THR A 382 11.12 9.15 0.75
C THR A 382 9.61 9.07 0.95
N VAL A 383 8.85 8.92 -0.12
CA VAL A 383 7.41 8.67 -0.07
C VAL A 383 7.14 7.23 0.36
N ILE A 384 6.15 7.07 1.25
CA ILE A 384 5.57 5.79 1.63
C ILE A 384 4.12 5.80 1.20
N GLY A 385 3.65 4.69 0.63
CA GLY A 385 2.24 4.50 0.27
C GLY A 385 1.73 3.12 0.62
N GLN A 386 0.44 3.04 0.91
CA GLN A 386 -0.29 1.78 1.07
C GLN A 386 -1.70 1.96 0.53
N VAL A 387 -2.27 0.90 -0.03
CA VAL A 387 -3.65 0.85 -0.51
C VAL A 387 -4.50 -0.06 0.36
N ARG A 388 -5.81 0.10 0.27
CA ARG A 388 -6.79 -0.83 0.85
C ARG A 388 -6.84 -2.12 0.02
N ASN A 389 -7.39 -3.13 0.66
CA ASN A 389 -7.59 -4.45 0.08
C ASN A 389 -8.65 -4.51 -1.04
N SER A 390 -8.76 -5.67 -1.65
CA SER A 390 -9.81 -6.06 -2.59
C SER A 390 -9.95 -5.15 -3.82
N GLY A 391 -8.91 -4.39 -4.16
CA GLY A 391 -8.93 -3.54 -5.35
C GLY A 391 -10.00 -2.44 -5.32
N VAL A 392 -10.33 -1.89 -4.14
CA VAL A 392 -11.22 -0.72 -4.01
C VAL A 392 -10.53 0.56 -4.45
N GLU A 393 -9.22 0.55 -4.43
CA GLU A 393 -8.33 1.62 -4.88
C GLU A 393 -6.99 1.05 -5.37
N TYR A 394 -6.21 1.88 -6.06
CA TYR A 394 -4.79 1.65 -6.32
C TYR A 394 -4.04 2.97 -6.17
N THR A 395 -2.72 2.94 -5.95
CA THR A 395 -1.94 4.18 -6.00
C THR A 395 -1.34 4.41 -7.38
N ARG A 396 -1.23 5.69 -7.73
CA ARG A 396 -0.45 6.21 -8.85
C ARG A 396 0.61 7.15 -8.29
N THR A 397 1.87 6.74 -8.35
CA THR A 397 3.01 7.54 -7.90
C THR A 397 3.81 8.01 -9.11
N GLN A 398 4.08 9.31 -9.20
CA GLN A 398 4.99 9.88 -10.17
C GLN A 398 6.33 10.13 -9.49
N ILE A 399 7.41 9.68 -10.09
CA ILE A 399 8.79 9.89 -9.61
C ILE A 399 9.54 10.69 -10.66
N CYS A 400 10.03 11.86 -10.29
CA CYS A 400 10.86 12.68 -11.15
C CYS A 400 12.35 12.44 -10.88
N ILE A 401 13.11 12.15 -11.94
CA ILE A 401 14.52 11.79 -11.86
C ILE A 401 15.33 12.78 -12.68
N LYS A 402 16.38 13.33 -12.09
CA LYS A 402 17.38 14.19 -12.72
C LYS A 402 18.76 13.65 -12.40
N ASN A 403 19.53 13.32 -13.44
CA ASN A 403 20.90 12.79 -13.30
C ASN A 403 20.99 11.60 -12.30
N GLY A 404 20.08 10.63 -12.41
CA GLY A 404 20.02 9.46 -11.55
C GLY A 404 19.53 9.72 -10.11
N LYS A 405 19.08 10.94 -9.79
CA LYS A 405 18.58 11.32 -8.46
C LYS A 405 17.10 11.67 -8.52
N VAL A 406 16.34 11.22 -7.54
CA VAL A 406 14.95 11.64 -7.35
C VAL A 406 14.95 13.13 -6.95
N VAL A 407 14.15 13.95 -7.62
CA VAL A 407 13.97 15.36 -7.32
C VAL A 407 12.57 15.71 -6.83
N GLY A 408 11.65 14.76 -6.93
CA GLY A 408 10.30 14.86 -6.37
C GLY A 408 9.49 13.63 -6.66
N GLU A 409 8.50 13.41 -5.83
CA GLU A 409 7.52 12.34 -5.94
C GLU A 409 6.14 12.87 -5.57
N SER A 410 5.11 12.41 -6.28
CA SER A 410 3.72 12.65 -5.91
C SER A 410 2.97 11.34 -5.92
N ILE A 411 2.14 11.10 -4.92
CA ILE A 411 1.31 9.90 -4.81
C ILE A 411 -0.16 10.29 -4.79
N GLN A 412 -0.97 9.54 -5.53
CA GLN A 412 -2.42 9.67 -5.57
C GLN A 412 -3.06 8.32 -5.36
N HIS A 413 -4.07 8.27 -4.51
CA HIS A 413 -4.99 7.13 -4.43
C HIS A 413 -6.07 7.29 -5.49
N VAL A 414 -6.18 6.33 -6.41
CA VAL A 414 -7.21 6.28 -7.43
C VAL A 414 -8.32 5.37 -6.93
N LEU A 415 -9.50 5.95 -6.73
CA LEU A 415 -10.67 5.31 -6.14
C LEU A 415 -11.74 5.03 -7.20
N LYS A 416 -12.44 3.92 -7.05
CA LYS A 416 -13.64 3.67 -7.84
C LYS A 416 -14.79 4.61 -7.46
N ALA A 417 -14.90 4.98 -6.19
CA ALA A 417 -15.93 5.87 -5.67
C ALA A 417 -15.32 6.84 -4.63
N ALA A 418 -15.96 7.99 -4.43
CA ALA A 418 -15.50 8.97 -3.48
C ALA A 418 -15.42 8.39 -2.05
N ALA A 419 -14.30 8.64 -1.38
CA ALA A 419 -14.08 8.30 0.02
C ALA A 419 -13.65 9.56 0.78
N PRO A 420 -14.42 10.03 1.77
CA PRO A 420 -14.19 11.33 2.41
C PRO A 420 -12.90 11.38 3.26
N THR A 421 -12.38 10.22 3.64
CA THR A 421 -11.18 10.11 4.49
C THR A 421 -9.86 10.13 3.73
N ILE A 422 -9.89 10.07 2.38
CA ILE A 422 -8.67 10.03 1.55
C ILE A 422 -8.37 11.43 1.02
N THR A 423 -7.35 12.07 1.57
CA THR A 423 -7.00 13.46 1.23
C THR A 423 -6.21 13.59 -0.07
N THR A 424 -5.49 12.55 -0.46
CA THR A 424 -4.66 12.49 -1.69
C THR A 424 -5.32 11.72 -2.82
N GLY A 425 -6.61 11.34 -2.66
CA GLY A 425 -7.34 10.51 -3.60
C GLY A 425 -8.03 11.28 -4.71
N VAL A 426 -8.17 10.62 -5.85
CA VAL A 426 -8.99 11.05 -6.98
C VAL A 426 -9.93 9.93 -7.38
N VAL A 427 -11.17 10.29 -7.77
CA VAL A 427 -12.12 9.30 -8.30
C VAL A 427 -11.77 9.04 -9.76
N SER A 428 -11.69 7.75 -10.12
CA SER A 428 -11.46 7.37 -11.52
C SER A 428 -12.62 7.79 -12.40
N THR A 429 -12.29 8.31 -13.59
CA THR A 429 -13.23 8.59 -14.67
C THR A 429 -13.35 7.45 -15.67
N VAL A 430 -12.52 6.42 -15.57
CA VAL A 430 -12.56 5.23 -16.45
C VAL A 430 -13.63 4.27 -15.94
N THR A 431 -14.73 4.18 -16.66
CA THR A 431 -15.89 3.35 -16.30
C THR A 431 -16.11 2.18 -17.25
N THR A 432 -15.44 2.16 -18.40
CA THR A 432 -15.53 1.07 -19.38
C THR A 432 -14.62 -0.08 -18.93
N GLN A 433 -15.19 -1.28 -18.87
CA GLN A 433 -14.43 -2.50 -18.54
C GLN A 433 -13.57 -2.95 -19.73
N ASP A 434 -12.39 -3.45 -19.45
CA ASP A 434 -11.61 -4.22 -20.43
C ASP A 434 -12.36 -5.50 -20.81
N ALA A 435 -12.58 -5.68 -22.10
CA ALA A 435 -13.42 -6.79 -22.59
C ALA A 435 -12.78 -8.17 -22.35
N THR A 436 -11.45 -8.25 -22.43
CA THR A 436 -10.69 -9.50 -22.24
C THR A 436 -10.73 -9.93 -20.77
N ALA A 437 -10.47 -9.00 -19.86
CA ALA A 437 -10.55 -9.26 -18.43
C ALA A 437 -12.01 -9.54 -17.98
N ALA A 438 -12.99 -8.84 -18.53
CA ALA A 438 -14.40 -9.12 -18.25
C ALA A 438 -14.81 -10.53 -18.73
N ALA A 439 -14.37 -10.96 -19.92
CA ALA A 439 -14.61 -12.29 -20.42
C ALA A 439 -13.95 -13.39 -19.58
N LEU A 440 -12.73 -13.14 -19.07
CA LEU A 440 -12.06 -14.07 -18.16
C LEU A 440 -12.85 -14.24 -16.87
N VAL A 441 -13.23 -13.15 -16.22
CA VAL A 441 -14.02 -13.18 -14.98
C VAL A 441 -15.36 -13.90 -15.23
N LYS A 442 -16.04 -13.60 -16.34
CA LYS A 442 -17.28 -14.28 -16.71
C LYS A 442 -17.11 -15.78 -16.89
N LYS A 443 -16.05 -16.22 -17.57
CA LYS A 443 -15.72 -17.66 -17.75
C LYS A 443 -15.69 -18.38 -16.40
N TYR A 444 -14.96 -17.85 -15.43
CA TYR A 444 -14.84 -18.48 -14.12
C TYR A 444 -16.11 -18.36 -13.28
N LYS A 445 -16.86 -17.26 -13.43
CA LYS A 445 -18.16 -17.09 -12.77
C LYS A 445 -19.18 -18.12 -13.27
N ASP A 446 -19.25 -18.34 -14.57
CA ASP A 446 -20.15 -19.34 -15.18
C ASP A 446 -19.78 -20.76 -14.67
N GLN A 447 -18.49 -21.10 -14.61
CA GLN A 447 -18.01 -22.38 -14.06
C GLN A 447 -18.32 -22.53 -12.58
N LEU A 448 -18.14 -21.45 -11.79
CA LEU A 448 -18.43 -21.43 -10.37
C LEU A 448 -19.93 -21.63 -10.12
N THR A 449 -20.79 -20.94 -10.87
CA THR A 449 -22.24 -21.08 -10.77
C THR A 449 -22.68 -22.52 -11.04
N ALA A 450 -22.14 -23.15 -12.09
CA ALA A 450 -22.42 -24.55 -12.39
C ALA A 450 -21.99 -25.52 -11.28
N LYS A 451 -20.92 -25.17 -10.56
CA LYS A 451 -20.37 -25.98 -9.46
C LYS A 451 -21.11 -25.77 -8.13
N LEU A 452 -21.52 -24.55 -7.82
CA LEU A 452 -22.06 -24.17 -6.50
C LEU A 452 -23.59 -24.02 -6.48
N ASP A 453 -24.23 -23.79 -7.61
CA ASP A 453 -25.70 -23.62 -7.69
C ASP A 453 -26.43 -24.97 -7.67
N VAL A 454 -26.05 -25.81 -6.72
CA VAL A 454 -26.65 -27.11 -6.47
C VAL A 454 -27.40 -27.08 -5.15
N LYS A 455 -28.70 -27.35 -5.19
CA LYS A 455 -29.50 -27.43 -3.97
C LYS A 455 -29.05 -28.61 -3.09
N ILE A 456 -28.37 -28.33 -1.99
CA ILE A 456 -27.87 -29.33 -1.03
C ILE A 456 -28.80 -29.55 0.15
N GLY A 457 -29.83 -28.69 0.33
CA GLY A 457 -30.78 -28.78 1.45
C GLY A 457 -31.73 -27.62 1.52
N GLN A 458 -32.54 -27.61 2.56
CA GLN A 458 -33.44 -26.52 2.91
C GLN A 458 -33.33 -26.25 4.41
N VAL A 459 -33.47 -24.98 4.78
CA VAL A 459 -33.57 -24.55 6.17
C VAL A 459 -34.93 -23.94 6.42
N SER A 460 -35.48 -24.12 7.63
CA SER A 460 -36.82 -23.63 7.99
C SER A 460 -36.87 -22.13 8.33
N GLY A 461 -35.69 -21.48 8.36
CA GLY A 461 -35.61 -20.06 8.70
C GLY A 461 -34.30 -19.42 8.22
N VAL A 462 -34.14 -18.14 8.50
CA VAL A 462 -32.95 -17.35 8.17
C VAL A 462 -31.91 -17.52 9.27
N PHE A 463 -30.65 -17.72 8.89
CA PHE A 463 -29.49 -17.67 9.79
C PHE A 463 -28.77 -16.32 9.64
N PRO A 464 -29.15 -15.29 10.41
CA PRO A 464 -28.54 -13.98 10.29
C PRO A 464 -27.13 -13.97 10.85
N ARG A 465 -26.31 -13.05 10.34
CA ARG A 465 -24.96 -12.76 10.84
C ARG A 465 -24.96 -11.95 12.15
N GLY A 466 -26.14 -11.81 12.80
CA GLY A 466 -26.35 -10.94 13.95
C GLY A 466 -26.68 -9.52 13.56
N GLY A 467 -27.18 -8.73 14.48
CA GLY A 467 -27.64 -7.36 14.42
C GLY A 467 -27.40 -6.47 13.18
N SER A 468 -27.67 -5.19 13.33
CA SER A 468 -27.30 -4.17 12.33
C SER A 468 -26.61 -3.03 13.09
N PRO A 469 -25.26 -2.84 12.89
CA PRO A 469 -24.38 -3.65 12.02
C PRO A 469 -24.24 -5.10 12.46
N ALA A 470 -23.81 -5.97 11.56
CA ALA A 470 -23.55 -7.39 11.84
C ALA A 470 -22.45 -7.55 12.91
N VAL A 471 -22.64 -8.53 13.81
CA VAL A 471 -21.80 -8.68 15.03
C VAL A 471 -20.92 -9.95 15.01
N GLU A 472 -20.78 -10.61 13.87
CA GLU A 472 -20.05 -11.87 13.73
C GLU A 472 -18.58 -11.85 14.21
N ARG A 473 -17.99 -10.65 14.30
CA ARG A 473 -16.62 -10.49 14.81
C ARG A 473 -16.54 -10.10 16.29
N SER A 474 -17.66 -9.75 16.89
CA SER A 474 -17.71 -9.24 18.28
C SER A 474 -18.70 -9.97 19.16
N GLY A 475 -19.46 -10.92 18.62
CA GLY A 475 -20.48 -11.63 19.38
C GLY A 475 -20.94 -12.91 18.70
N GLU A 476 -21.72 -13.67 19.45
CA GLU A 476 -22.35 -14.91 19.00
C GLU A 476 -23.47 -14.62 17.99
N THR A 477 -23.54 -15.41 16.91
CA THR A 477 -24.55 -15.25 15.88
C THR A 477 -25.20 -16.58 15.48
N PRO A 478 -26.46 -16.60 15.06
CA PRO A 478 -27.10 -17.82 14.58
C PRO A 478 -26.34 -18.50 13.44
N MET A 479 -25.77 -17.73 12.48
CA MET A 479 -24.96 -18.29 11.40
C MET A 479 -23.65 -18.87 11.94
N GLY A 480 -22.99 -18.18 12.86
CA GLY A 480 -21.77 -18.69 13.51
C GLY A 480 -21.99 -19.99 14.26
N ASN A 481 -23.09 -20.07 15.02
CA ASN A 481 -23.46 -21.27 15.74
C ASN A 481 -23.78 -22.44 14.80
N TYR A 482 -24.51 -22.18 13.72
CA TYR A 482 -24.80 -23.18 12.71
C TYR A 482 -23.51 -23.74 12.08
N ILE A 483 -22.57 -22.88 11.71
CA ILE A 483 -21.28 -23.30 11.16
C ILE A 483 -20.48 -24.13 12.19
N ALA A 484 -20.43 -23.68 13.45
CA ALA A 484 -19.75 -24.39 14.51
C ALA A 484 -20.38 -25.78 14.78
N ASP A 485 -21.70 -25.88 14.75
CA ASP A 485 -22.41 -27.14 14.88
C ASP A 485 -22.13 -28.11 13.71
N LEU A 486 -22.07 -27.59 12.48
CA LEU A 486 -21.67 -28.40 11.33
C LEU A 486 -20.23 -28.92 11.46
N MET A 487 -19.30 -28.09 11.92
CA MET A 487 -17.92 -28.51 12.19
C MET A 487 -17.87 -29.61 13.26
N ARG A 488 -18.55 -29.40 14.38
CA ARG A 488 -18.63 -30.38 15.49
C ARG A 488 -19.28 -31.70 15.04
N ALA A 489 -20.25 -31.65 14.14
CA ALA A 489 -20.91 -32.87 13.64
C ALA A 489 -20.03 -33.64 12.64
N LYS A 490 -19.04 -33.00 12.01
CA LYS A 490 -18.14 -33.61 11.04
C LYS A 490 -16.91 -34.23 11.69
N TYR A 491 -16.41 -33.64 12.79
CA TYR A 491 -15.19 -34.03 13.51
C TYR A 491 -15.49 -34.50 14.95
#